data_e24591d0d67f97282f9d44fa79ec10e7
#
_entry.id   e24591d0d67f97282f9d44fa79ec10e7
#
_cell.length_a   1.000
_cell.length_b   1.000
_cell.length_c   1.000
_cell.angle_alpha   90.00
_cell.angle_beta   90.00
_cell.angle_gamma   90.00
#
_symmetry.space_group_name_H-M   'P 1'
#
loop_
_entity.id
_entity.type
_entity.pdbx_description
1 polymer ?
#
loop_
_entity_poly.entity_id
_entity_poly.type
_entity_poly.pdbx_seq_one_letter_code
_entity_poly.pdbx_strand_id
1 'polypeptide(L)'
;MSSKPKTIKIPGPDHPITIEHNRDRVVVKVAGRVVAETRDALTLREASYAPVHYIPRKDVDMTLLERSDHQTYCPYKGDCAYFSIPAGGARSANAVWTYEAPYEAVASIKDHLAFYSDRIDEITKP
;
A
#
# COMPACT_ATOMS: atom_id res chain seq x y z
N MET A 1 -22.28 17.40 -16.57
CA MET A 1 -21.78 16.09 -17.02
C MET A 1 -21.95 15.10 -15.89
N SER A 2 -22.66 14.03 -16.14
CA SER A 2 -22.88 13.02 -15.12
C SER A 2 -21.74 12.00 -15.15
N SER A 3 -21.13 11.77 -14.02
CA SER A 3 -20.18 10.66 -13.87
C SER A 3 -20.95 9.39 -13.54
N LYS A 4 -20.52 8.28 -14.10
CA LYS A 4 -21.08 7.00 -13.73
C LYS A 4 -20.69 6.69 -12.28
N PRO A 5 -21.60 6.15 -11.46
CA PRO A 5 -21.22 5.70 -10.13
C PRO A 5 -20.14 4.62 -10.24
N LYS A 6 -19.18 4.67 -9.34
CA LYS A 6 -18.14 3.64 -9.26
C LYS A 6 -18.75 2.35 -8.77
N THR A 7 -18.33 1.23 -9.37
CA THR A 7 -18.74 -0.09 -8.91
C THR A 7 -18.06 -0.38 -7.58
N ILE A 8 -18.84 -0.75 -6.58
CA ILE A 8 -18.34 -1.17 -5.27
C ILE A 8 -18.64 -2.65 -5.12
N LYS A 9 -17.59 -3.43 -4.81
CA LYS A 9 -17.71 -4.87 -4.58
C LYS A 9 -17.38 -5.19 -3.13
N ILE A 10 -18.05 -6.20 -2.60
CA ILE A 10 -17.83 -6.66 -1.24
C ILE A 10 -17.11 -8.00 -1.31
N PRO A 11 -16.00 -8.18 -0.56
CA PRO A 11 -15.30 -9.46 -0.51
C PRO A 11 -16.23 -10.60 -0.09
N GLY A 12 -16.05 -11.77 -0.69
CA GLY A 12 -16.85 -12.94 -0.41
C GLY A 12 -16.12 -14.21 -0.83
N PRO A 13 -16.79 -15.37 -0.83
CA PRO A 13 -16.13 -16.65 -1.12
C PRO A 13 -15.40 -16.71 -2.46
N ASP A 14 -15.91 -15.98 -3.47
CA ASP A 14 -15.28 -15.96 -4.80
C ASP A 14 -14.09 -15.01 -4.88
N HIS A 15 -14.00 -14.07 -3.95
CA HIS A 15 -12.93 -13.07 -3.92
C HIS A 15 -12.69 -12.66 -2.46
N PRO A 16 -12.10 -13.55 -1.66
CA PRO A 16 -11.90 -13.24 -0.25
C PRO A 16 -10.76 -12.23 -0.05
N ILE A 17 -10.95 -11.36 0.96
CA ILE A 17 -9.89 -10.47 1.44
C ILE A 17 -9.80 -10.67 2.94
N THR A 18 -8.60 -10.99 3.43
CA THR A 18 -8.31 -11.07 4.86
C THR A 18 -7.19 -10.11 5.22
N ILE A 19 -7.27 -9.51 6.40
CA ILE A 19 -6.26 -8.57 6.89
C ILE A 19 -5.86 -9.03 8.28
N GLU A 20 -4.55 -9.27 8.47
CA GLU A 20 -4.01 -9.74 9.74
C GLU A 20 -2.89 -8.82 10.20
N HIS A 21 -2.83 -8.54 11.49
CA HIS A 21 -1.71 -7.82 12.08
C HIS A 21 -0.47 -8.71 12.04
N ASN A 22 0.64 -8.18 11.51
CA ASN A 22 1.91 -8.88 11.40
C ASN A 22 2.92 -8.21 12.33
N ARG A 23 3.41 -8.95 13.33
CA ARG A 23 4.35 -8.44 14.33
C ARG A 23 5.80 -8.59 13.91
N ASP A 24 6.05 -9.23 12.76
CA ASP A 24 7.41 -9.36 12.24
C ASP A 24 7.94 -7.98 11.83
N ARG A 25 9.25 -7.82 11.99
CA ARG A 25 9.89 -6.57 11.58
C ARG A 25 9.94 -6.49 10.05
N VAL A 26 9.36 -5.43 9.49
CA VAL A 26 9.41 -5.16 8.05
C VAL A 26 10.24 -3.90 7.84
N VAL A 27 11.23 -3.97 6.97
CA VAL A 27 12.10 -2.84 6.63
C VAL A 27 12.11 -2.65 5.12
N VAL A 28 11.89 -1.40 4.68
CA VAL A 28 11.93 -1.02 3.26
C VAL A 28 13.12 -0.10 3.05
N LYS A 29 13.97 -0.43 2.07
CA LYS A 29 15.18 0.36 1.76
C LYS A 29 15.17 0.78 0.30
N VAL A 30 15.61 2.01 0.06
CA VAL A 30 15.81 2.58 -1.28
C VAL A 30 17.07 3.46 -1.23
N ALA A 31 18.00 3.24 -2.15
CA ALA A 31 19.24 4.02 -2.28
C ALA A 31 20.01 4.12 -0.94
N GLY A 32 20.09 3.01 -0.21
CA GLY A 32 20.79 2.95 1.07
C GLY A 32 20.06 3.60 2.24
N ARG A 33 18.84 4.06 2.04
CA ARG A 33 18.05 4.72 3.09
C ARG A 33 16.94 3.80 3.56
N VAL A 34 16.66 3.82 4.85
CA VAL A 34 15.49 3.15 5.42
C VAL A 34 14.29 4.08 5.22
N VAL A 35 13.39 3.68 4.33
CA VAL A 35 12.17 4.45 4.01
C VAL A 35 11.06 4.11 4.99
N ALA A 36 11.00 2.87 5.44
CA ALA A 36 10.00 2.42 6.41
C ALA A 36 10.55 1.31 7.26
N GLU A 37 10.11 1.26 8.50
CA GLU A 37 10.45 0.18 9.43
C GLU A 37 9.31 0.04 10.43
N THR A 38 8.74 -1.16 10.52
CA THR A 38 7.58 -1.38 11.38
C THR A 38 7.54 -2.79 11.94
N ARG A 39 6.89 -2.95 13.10
CA ARG A 39 6.45 -4.23 13.63
C ARG A 39 4.92 -4.29 13.70
N ASP A 40 4.25 -3.34 13.03
CA ASP A 40 2.80 -3.19 13.05
C ASP A 40 2.20 -3.25 11.65
N ALA A 41 2.85 -3.96 10.71
CA ALA A 41 2.31 -4.12 9.38
C ALA A 41 0.99 -4.89 9.41
N LEU A 42 0.11 -4.56 8.48
CA LEU A 42 -1.08 -5.35 8.20
C LEU A 42 -0.82 -6.16 6.94
N THR A 43 -0.96 -7.47 7.04
CA THR A 43 -0.82 -8.35 5.88
C THR A 43 -2.20 -8.58 5.28
N LEU A 44 -2.39 -8.10 4.06
CA LEU A 44 -3.63 -8.28 3.31
C LEU A 44 -3.45 -9.41 2.31
N ARG A 45 -4.37 -10.39 2.37
CA ARG A 45 -4.41 -11.49 1.41
C ARG A 45 -5.70 -11.36 0.62
N GLU A 46 -5.57 -11.29 -0.68
CA GLU A 46 -6.69 -11.08 -1.58
C GLU A 46 -6.73 -12.18 -2.64
N ALA A 47 -7.80 -12.96 -2.65
CA ALA A 47 -7.99 -14.04 -3.62
C ALA A 47 -6.71 -14.90 -3.75
N SER A 48 -6.20 -15.06 -4.98
CA SER A 48 -4.97 -15.82 -5.25
C SER A 48 -3.73 -14.94 -5.40
N TYR A 49 -3.87 -13.62 -5.16
CA TYR A 49 -2.75 -12.69 -5.27
C TYR A 49 -1.75 -12.88 -4.14
N ALA A 50 -0.50 -12.48 -4.39
CA ALA A 50 0.52 -12.50 -3.35
C ALA A 50 0.15 -11.56 -2.19
N PRO A 51 0.49 -11.92 -0.95
CA PRO A 51 0.20 -11.06 0.19
C PRO A 51 0.86 -9.69 0.06
N VAL A 52 0.19 -8.66 0.55
CA VAL A 52 0.69 -7.28 0.57
C VAL A 52 0.82 -6.82 2.02
N HIS A 53 1.95 -6.20 2.35
CA HIS A 53 2.17 -5.62 3.66
C HIS A 53 1.88 -4.13 3.63
N TYR A 54 0.92 -3.71 4.42
CA TYR A 54 0.55 -2.31 4.59
C TYR A 54 1.20 -1.78 5.86
N ILE A 55 2.03 -0.75 5.72
CA ILE A 55 2.84 -0.21 6.81
C ILE A 55 2.17 1.06 7.33
N PRO A 56 1.93 1.17 8.66
CA PRO A 56 1.31 2.38 9.19
C PRO A 56 2.16 3.61 8.88
N ARG A 57 1.49 4.69 8.54
CA ARG A 57 2.16 5.95 8.13
C ARG A 57 3.15 6.45 9.18
N LYS A 58 2.88 6.22 10.47
CA LYS A 58 3.77 6.60 11.56
C LYS A 58 5.18 5.98 11.46
N ASP A 59 5.27 4.83 10.78
CA ASP A 59 6.50 4.06 10.64
C ASP A 59 7.15 4.23 9.26
N VAL A 60 6.65 5.18 8.46
CA VAL A 60 7.20 5.54 7.15
C VAL A 60 7.85 6.92 7.24
N ASP A 61 9.06 7.06 6.72
CA ASP A 61 9.70 8.36 6.62
C ASP A 61 9.10 9.12 5.43
N MET A 62 8.04 9.87 5.72
CA MET A 62 7.31 10.61 4.69
C MET A 62 8.14 11.71 4.04
N THR A 63 9.25 12.14 4.66
CA THR A 63 10.14 13.13 4.07
C THR A 63 10.88 12.59 2.84
N LEU A 64 10.96 11.28 2.70
CA LEU A 64 11.58 10.61 1.55
C LEU A 64 10.59 10.33 0.43
N LEU A 65 9.30 10.63 0.63
CA LEU A 65 8.24 10.38 -0.32
C LEU A 65 7.72 11.70 -0.92
N GLU A 66 7.34 11.64 -2.18
CA GLU A 66 6.71 12.75 -2.88
C GLU A 66 5.38 12.31 -3.45
N ARG A 67 4.31 13.03 -3.11
CA ARG A 67 2.96 12.69 -3.60
C ARG A 67 2.93 12.81 -5.13
N SER A 68 2.38 11.78 -5.76
CA SER A 68 2.24 11.71 -7.22
C SER A 68 0.82 12.13 -7.62
N ASP A 69 0.66 12.53 -8.88
CA ASP A 69 -0.66 12.77 -9.48
C ASP A 69 -1.35 11.48 -9.90
N HIS A 70 -0.63 10.36 -9.88
CA HIS A 70 -1.19 9.07 -10.28
C HIS A 70 -2.29 8.65 -9.31
N GLN A 71 -3.40 8.16 -9.86
CA GLN A 71 -4.52 7.66 -9.09
C GLN A 71 -5.11 6.44 -9.78
N THR A 72 -5.59 5.48 -8.99
CA THR A 72 -6.29 4.31 -9.50
C THR A 72 -7.52 4.06 -8.63
N TYR A 73 -8.34 3.11 -9.05
CA TYR A 73 -9.53 2.73 -8.32
C TYR A 73 -9.61 1.20 -8.20
N CYS A 74 -9.87 0.72 -7.01
CA CYS A 74 -10.13 -0.70 -6.75
C CYS A 74 -11.59 -0.85 -6.28
N PRO A 75 -12.41 -1.69 -6.95
CA PRO A 75 -13.81 -1.88 -6.54
C PRO A 75 -13.98 -2.38 -5.11
N TYR A 76 -12.99 -3.08 -4.58
CA TYR A 76 -13.02 -3.62 -3.21
C TYR A 76 -12.46 -2.67 -2.16
N LYS A 77 -11.52 -1.79 -2.54
CA LYS A 77 -10.78 -0.98 -1.58
C LYS A 77 -11.05 0.52 -1.69
N GLY A 78 -11.40 1.01 -2.88
CA GLY A 78 -11.68 2.42 -3.10
C GLY A 78 -10.62 3.13 -3.93
N ASP A 79 -10.57 4.46 -3.80
CA ASP A 79 -9.59 5.28 -4.50
C ASP A 79 -8.20 5.08 -3.93
N CYS A 80 -7.22 4.91 -4.81
CA CYS A 80 -5.83 4.68 -4.45
C CYS A 80 -4.97 5.87 -4.86
N ALA A 81 -4.22 6.42 -3.91
CA ALA A 81 -3.25 7.47 -4.14
C ALA A 81 -1.83 6.88 -4.16
N TYR A 82 -0.89 7.62 -4.74
CA TYR A 82 0.46 7.14 -4.95
C TYR A 82 1.51 8.14 -4.51
N PHE A 83 2.67 7.61 -4.12
CA PHE A 83 3.87 8.38 -3.83
C PHE A 83 5.03 7.82 -4.63
N SER A 84 5.94 8.70 -5.02
CA SER A 84 7.23 8.34 -5.58
C SER A 84 8.29 8.46 -4.48
N ILE A 85 9.43 7.80 -4.69
CA ILE A 85 10.58 7.90 -3.78
C ILE A 85 11.73 8.51 -4.58
N PRO A 86 11.92 9.86 -4.50
CA PRO A 86 12.91 10.55 -5.33
C PRO A 86 14.33 9.97 -5.25
N ALA A 87 14.74 9.50 -4.07
CA ALA A 87 16.07 8.91 -3.90
C ALA A 87 16.30 7.69 -4.80
N GLY A 88 15.26 6.99 -5.22
CA GLY A 88 15.35 5.84 -6.11
C GLY A 88 15.26 6.17 -7.59
N GLY A 89 15.13 7.43 -7.94
CA GLY A 89 15.04 7.89 -9.34
C GLY A 89 13.79 7.38 -10.06
N ALA A 90 13.91 7.26 -11.39
CA ALA A 90 12.78 6.88 -12.25
C ALA A 90 12.18 5.50 -11.90
N ARG A 91 13.00 4.57 -11.45
CA ARG A 91 12.55 3.23 -11.04
C ARG A 91 11.53 3.30 -9.91
N SER A 92 11.70 4.26 -9.02
CA SER A 92 10.84 4.41 -7.83
C SER A 92 9.71 5.41 -8.03
N ALA A 93 9.38 5.75 -9.27
CA ALA A 93 8.21 6.53 -9.58
C ALA A 93 6.96 5.70 -9.26
N ASN A 94 6.01 6.30 -8.53
CA ASN A 94 4.78 5.64 -8.10
C ASN A 94 5.03 4.29 -7.39
N ALA A 95 6.10 4.23 -6.60
CA ALA A 95 6.52 3.01 -5.92
C ALA A 95 5.66 2.65 -4.72
N VAL A 96 4.87 3.59 -4.21
CA VAL A 96 4.11 3.46 -2.98
C VAL A 96 2.64 3.77 -3.27
N TRP A 97 1.74 2.95 -2.71
CA TRP A 97 0.31 3.24 -2.81
C TRP A 97 -0.34 3.24 -1.46
N THR A 98 -1.47 3.94 -1.36
CA THR A 98 -2.22 4.07 -0.12
C THR A 98 -3.70 4.30 -0.41
N TYR A 99 -4.54 3.75 0.44
CA TYR A 99 -5.99 4.00 0.43
C TYR A 99 -6.31 4.94 1.58
N GLU A 100 -6.55 6.22 1.27
CA GLU A 100 -6.79 7.24 2.29
C GLU A 100 -8.21 7.22 2.82
N ALA A 101 -9.14 6.70 2.03
CA ALA A 101 -10.54 6.54 2.42
C ALA A 101 -11.05 5.17 1.94
N PRO A 102 -10.50 4.07 2.49
CA PRO A 102 -10.87 2.74 2.02
C PRO A 102 -12.32 2.40 2.37
N TYR A 103 -12.89 1.50 1.57
CA TYR A 103 -14.22 0.98 1.87
C TYR A 103 -14.22 0.20 3.18
N GLU A 104 -15.41 0.09 3.78
CA GLU A 104 -15.58 -0.48 5.13
C GLU A 104 -14.96 -1.86 5.28
N ALA A 105 -15.08 -2.72 4.27
CA ALA A 105 -14.56 -4.09 4.34
C ALA A 105 -13.05 -4.14 4.55
N VAL A 106 -12.33 -3.07 4.22
CA VAL A 106 -10.87 -2.97 4.37
C VAL A 106 -10.47 -1.71 5.15
N ALA A 107 -11.35 -1.22 6.00
CA ALA A 107 -11.15 0.04 6.71
C ALA A 107 -9.85 0.08 7.52
N SER A 108 -9.33 -1.06 7.97
CA SER A 108 -8.12 -1.12 8.78
C SER A 108 -6.87 -0.68 8.03
N ILE A 109 -6.85 -0.71 6.68
CA ILE A 109 -5.68 -0.26 5.92
C ILE A 109 -5.62 1.24 5.72
N LYS A 110 -6.59 1.99 6.22
CA LYS A 110 -6.56 3.46 6.15
C LYS A 110 -5.23 3.99 6.70
N ASP A 111 -4.64 4.94 5.98
CA ASP A 111 -3.37 5.58 6.37
C ASP A 111 -2.21 4.59 6.55
N HIS A 112 -2.26 3.48 5.83
CA HIS A 112 -1.16 2.56 5.70
C HIS A 112 -0.61 2.66 4.27
N LEU A 113 0.68 2.42 4.10
CA LEU A 113 1.35 2.51 2.80
C LEU A 113 1.91 1.14 2.42
N ALA A 114 1.76 0.80 1.14
CA ALA A 114 2.31 -0.42 0.57
C ALA A 114 3.32 -0.07 -0.51
N PHE A 115 4.29 -0.96 -0.75
CA PHE A 115 5.42 -0.70 -1.62
C PHE A 115 5.49 -1.77 -2.71
N TYR A 116 5.66 -1.35 -3.97
CA TYR A 116 5.96 -2.29 -5.06
C TYR A 116 7.38 -2.82 -4.90
N SER A 117 7.52 -4.13 -4.78
CA SER A 117 8.83 -4.76 -4.54
C SER A 117 9.82 -4.55 -5.69
N ASP A 118 9.33 -4.36 -6.91
CA ASP A 118 10.15 -4.12 -8.08
C ASP A 118 10.56 -2.65 -8.26
N ARG A 119 10.09 -1.76 -7.40
CA ARG A 119 10.38 -0.32 -7.45
C ARG A 119 11.14 0.18 -6.22
N ILE A 120 11.59 -0.72 -5.39
CA ILE A 120 12.42 -0.46 -4.21
C ILE A 120 13.61 -1.39 -4.26
N ASP A 121 14.65 -1.11 -3.46
CA ASP A 121 15.84 -1.94 -3.45
C ASP A 121 15.65 -3.20 -2.64
N GLU A 122 14.99 -3.08 -1.48
CA GLU A 122 14.83 -4.19 -0.57
C GLU A 122 13.60 -4.00 0.30
N ILE A 123 12.85 -5.09 0.48
CA ILE A 123 11.89 -5.21 1.56
C ILE A 123 12.22 -6.50 2.31
N THR A 124 12.62 -6.35 3.57
CA THR A 124 13.03 -7.47 4.40
C THR A 124 11.88 -7.91 5.28
N LYS A 125 11.57 -9.21 5.22
CA LYS A 125 10.65 -9.87 6.13
C LYS A 125 11.41 -10.99 6.82
N PRO A 126 11.37 -11.08 8.14
CA PRO A 126 11.94 -12.23 8.83
C PRO A 126 11.19 -13.49 8.46
#